data_947854b1cb2583a61f7c5a79e1fc3eac
#
_entry.id   947854b1cb2583a61f7c5a79e1fc3eac
#
_cell.length_a   1.000
_cell.length_b   1.000
_cell.length_c   1.000
_cell.angle_alpha   90.00
_cell.angle_beta   90.00
_cell.angle_gamma   90.00
#
_symmetry.space_group_name_H-M   'P 1'
#
loop_
_entity.id
_entity.type
_entity.pdbx_description
1 polymer ?
#
loop_
_entity_poly.entity_id
_entity_poly.type
_entity_poly.pdbx_seq_one_letter_code
_entity_poly.pdbx_strand_id
1 'polypeptide(L)'
;IAEDLLVTMAQLFGAVPGGLGISVVFVGGLLAATTGIVGATVVAMGLISLPAMLRNNYSKPLATGAICASGTLGQIIPPSIVLIILADQLASAADQAATARKALYKQATGQFSMPSEFNIISTSAGDMFLGAFLPGILLVGIYMAYILIAALIRPSLAPAVKYDGKLLERSFLLKVALALVPPLLLIFLVLGSIIAGIATVNQAGAIGAVGALIMAGYKLHEGSKSAFYPSILTIISLLLIWFIKTNFNLSIKTVTDPSDWFGVFFVTLAVIGLCAGIAWSGWRAFRIEDTLRVVMSETAKTTSLVFIILLG
;
A
#
# COMPACT_ATOMS: atom_id res chain seq x y z
N ILE A 1 -12.72 3.29 -6.59
CA ILE A 1 -11.41 3.98 -6.39
C ILE A 1 -10.44 3.64 -7.53
N ALA A 2 -10.11 2.36 -7.78
CA ALA A 2 -9.16 1.97 -8.83
C ALA A 2 -9.62 2.39 -10.22
N GLU A 3 -10.90 2.21 -10.54
CA GLU A 3 -11.52 2.63 -11.80
C GLU A 3 -11.51 4.16 -11.95
N ASP A 4 -11.91 4.89 -10.91
CA ASP A 4 -11.89 6.36 -10.92
C ASP A 4 -10.47 6.89 -11.10
N LEU A 5 -9.50 6.26 -10.44
CA LEU A 5 -8.09 6.60 -10.57
C LEU A 5 -7.62 6.41 -12.01
N LEU A 6 -7.95 5.25 -12.62
CA LEU A 6 -7.59 4.97 -14.01
C LEU A 6 -8.23 5.97 -14.98
N VAL A 7 -9.55 6.23 -14.84
CA VAL A 7 -10.27 7.18 -15.69
C VAL A 7 -9.67 8.58 -15.56
N THR A 8 -9.39 9.02 -14.33
CA THR A 8 -8.81 10.34 -14.07
C THR A 8 -7.39 10.47 -14.63
N MET A 9 -6.55 9.44 -14.46
CA MET A 9 -5.20 9.41 -15.03
C MET A 9 -5.21 9.29 -16.55
N ALA A 10 -6.14 8.53 -17.12
CA ALA A 10 -6.34 8.44 -18.56
C ALA A 10 -6.74 9.79 -19.17
N GLN A 11 -7.52 10.60 -18.46
CA GLN A 11 -7.84 11.96 -18.87
C GLN A 11 -6.63 12.90 -18.76
N LEU A 12 -5.83 12.76 -17.70
CA LEU A 12 -4.64 13.60 -17.48
C LEU A 12 -3.56 13.36 -18.56
N PHE A 13 -3.30 12.11 -18.91
CA PHE A 13 -2.30 11.74 -19.91
C PHE A 13 -2.88 11.56 -21.33
N GLY A 14 -4.19 11.65 -21.50
CA GLY A 14 -4.88 11.29 -22.74
C GLY A 14 -4.41 12.01 -23.99
N ALA A 15 -3.99 13.28 -23.86
CA ALA A 15 -3.48 14.08 -24.98
C ALA A 15 -2.10 13.58 -25.51
N VAL A 16 -1.39 12.78 -24.71
CA VAL A 16 -0.08 12.25 -25.08
C VAL A 16 -0.25 10.92 -25.82
N PRO A 17 0.45 10.68 -26.95
CA PRO A 17 0.48 9.34 -27.55
C PRO A 17 0.91 8.29 -26.52
N GLY A 18 0.18 7.20 -26.42
CA GLY A 18 0.43 6.21 -25.36
C GLY A 18 -0.11 6.58 -23.98
N GLY A 19 -0.75 7.74 -23.80
CA GLY A 19 -1.16 8.27 -22.49
C GLY A 19 -2.05 7.35 -21.68
N LEU A 20 -3.00 6.65 -22.31
CA LEU A 20 -3.81 5.64 -21.63
C LEU A 20 -2.97 4.45 -21.14
N GLY A 21 -2.00 3.98 -21.94
CA GLY A 21 -1.08 2.93 -21.51
C GLY A 21 -0.17 3.36 -20.37
N ILE A 22 0.32 4.61 -20.40
CA ILE A 22 1.10 5.23 -19.32
C ILE A 22 0.25 5.26 -18.04
N SER A 23 -1.02 5.67 -18.14
CA SER A 23 -1.97 5.66 -17.02
C SER A 23 -2.17 4.27 -16.43
N VAL A 24 -2.28 3.24 -17.28
CA VAL A 24 -2.42 1.85 -16.85
C VAL A 24 -1.18 1.38 -16.07
N VAL A 25 0.01 1.70 -16.54
CA VAL A 25 1.26 1.35 -15.82
C VAL A 25 1.36 2.10 -14.50
N PHE A 26 1.07 3.39 -14.49
CA PHE A 26 1.12 4.21 -13.27
C PHE A 26 0.10 3.74 -12.23
N VAL A 27 -1.17 3.60 -12.61
CA VAL A 27 -2.24 3.14 -11.72
C VAL A 27 -2.00 1.69 -11.30
N GLY A 28 -1.55 0.83 -12.22
CA GLY A 28 -1.19 -0.54 -11.92
C GLY A 28 -0.05 -0.64 -10.90
N GLY A 29 0.97 0.22 -11.02
CA GLY A 29 2.05 0.32 -10.03
C GLY A 29 1.54 0.75 -8.64
N LEU A 30 0.62 1.72 -8.57
CA LEU A 30 0.00 2.13 -7.30
C LEU A 30 -0.87 1.02 -6.69
N LEU A 31 -1.70 0.37 -7.51
CA LEU A 31 -2.50 -0.76 -7.04
C LEU A 31 -1.64 -1.94 -6.64
N ALA A 32 -0.59 -2.21 -7.40
CA ALA A 32 0.40 -3.24 -7.11
C ALA A 32 1.02 -3.03 -5.73
N ALA A 33 1.42 -1.80 -5.40
CA ALA A 33 1.94 -1.44 -4.08
C ALA A 33 0.91 -1.64 -2.93
N THR A 34 -0.40 -1.59 -3.22
CA THR A 34 -1.43 -1.85 -2.20
C THR A 34 -1.80 -3.31 -2.07
N THR A 35 -1.74 -4.08 -3.14
CA THR A 35 -2.18 -5.50 -3.17
C THR A 35 -1.05 -6.47 -2.83
N GLY A 36 0.18 -6.17 -3.24
CA GLY A 36 1.33 -7.06 -3.07
C GLY A 36 1.20 -8.42 -3.80
N ILE A 37 0.23 -8.57 -4.72
CA ILE A 37 -0.08 -9.84 -5.38
C ILE A 37 -0.24 -9.63 -6.88
N VAL A 38 0.64 -10.25 -7.67
CA VAL A 38 0.66 -10.11 -9.14
C VAL A 38 -0.66 -10.55 -9.78
N GLY A 39 -1.13 -11.76 -9.45
CA GLY A 39 -2.30 -12.34 -10.10
C GLY A 39 -3.56 -11.49 -9.90
N ALA A 40 -3.83 -11.07 -8.67
CA ALA A 40 -4.98 -10.22 -8.35
C ALA A 40 -4.90 -8.87 -9.09
N THR A 41 -3.72 -8.24 -9.11
CA THR A 41 -3.51 -6.96 -9.77
C THR A 41 -3.67 -7.07 -11.28
N VAL A 42 -3.10 -8.10 -11.92
CA VAL A 42 -3.24 -8.32 -13.37
C VAL A 42 -4.70 -8.53 -13.75
N VAL A 43 -5.43 -9.36 -13.00
CA VAL A 43 -6.85 -9.62 -13.27
C VAL A 43 -7.68 -8.36 -13.09
N ALA A 44 -7.51 -7.63 -11.97
CA ALA A 44 -8.23 -6.39 -11.71
C ALA A 44 -7.96 -5.33 -12.78
N MET A 45 -6.67 -5.10 -13.12
CA MET A 45 -6.28 -4.17 -14.16
C MET A 45 -6.77 -4.62 -15.54
N GLY A 46 -6.77 -5.93 -15.80
CA GLY A 46 -7.30 -6.51 -17.05
C GLY A 46 -8.79 -6.19 -17.21
N LEU A 47 -9.59 -6.42 -16.19
CA LEU A 47 -11.03 -6.16 -16.24
C LEU A 47 -11.35 -4.68 -16.44
N ILE A 48 -10.59 -3.78 -15.81
CA ILE A 48 -10.85 -2.34 -15.85
C ILE A 48 -10.23 -1.70 -17.11
N SER A 49 -8.96 -2.02 -17.40
CA SER A 49 -8.16 -1.28 -18.38
C SER A 49 -8.26 -1.83 -19.80
N LEU A 50 -8.34 -3.15 -19.95
CA LEU A 50 -8.32 -3.77 -21.29
C LEU A 50 -9.49 -3.32 -22.17
N PRO A 51 -10.75 -3.29 -21.69
CA PRO A 51 -11.86 -2.79 -22.48
C PRO A 51 -11.67 -1.31 -22.89
N ALA A 52 -11.14 -0.48 -21.99
CA ALA A 52 -10.88 0.93 -22.27
C ALA A 52 -9.77 1.09 -23.34
N MET A 53 -8.67 0.33 -23.23
CA MET A 53 -7.59 0.35 -24.23
C MET A 53 -8.05 -0.13 -25.61
N LEU A 54 -8.83 -1.21 -25.69
CA LEU A 54 -9.34 -1.74 -26.94
C LEU A 54 -10.34 -0.78 -27.62
N ARG A 55 -11.22 -0.13 -26.85
CA ARG A 55 -12.14 0.90 -27.37
C ARG A 55 -11.39 2.11 -27.95
N ASN A 56 -10.21 2.41 -27.46
CA ASN A 56 -9.34 3.48 -27.94
C ASN A 56 -8.31 2.99 -28.98
N ASN A 57 -8.57 1.87 -29.64
CA ASN A 57 -7.78 1.31 -30.74
C ASN A 57 -6.31 1.00 -30.39
N TYR A 58 -6.01 0.70 -29.11
CA TYR A 58 -4.70 0.18 -28.73
C TYR A 58 -4.46 -1.21 -29.34
N SER A 59 -3.26 -1.48 -29.77
CA SER A 59 -2.89 -2.81 -30.23
C SER A 59 -3.02 -3.82 -29.09
N LYS A 60 -3.62 -4.99 -29.37
CA LYS A 60 -3.86 -6.03 -28.36
C LYS A 60 -2.57 -6.44 -27.63
N PRO A 61 -1.44 -6.71 -28.34
CA PRO A 61 -0.20 -7.09 -27.66
C PRO A 61 0.33 -6.02 -26.72
N LEU A 62 0.26 -4.73 -27.09
CA LEU A 62 0.72 -3.64 -26.22
C LEU A 62 -0.20 -3.47 -25.01
N ALA A 63 -1.52 -3.55 -25.21
CA ALA A 63 -2.49 -3.43 -24.13
C ALA A 63 -2.33 -4.55 -23.09
N THR A 64 -2.31 -5.81 -23.54
CA THR A 64 -2.12 -6.96 -22.63
C THR A 64 -0.74 -6.96 -21.98
N GLY A 65 0.32 -6.64 -22.73
CA GLY A 65 1.67 -6.52 -22.20
C GLY A 65 1.81 -5.43 -21.12
N ALA A 66 1.22 -4.25 -21.34
CA ALA A 66 1.23 -3.17 -20.36
C ALA A 66 0.50 -3.55 -19.07
N ILE A 67 -0.65 -4.24 -19.17
CA ILE A 67 -1.42 -4.72 -18.03
C ILE A 67 -0.63 -5.78 -17.24
N CYS A 68 -0.07 -6.78 -17.91
CA CYS A 68 0.73 -7.81 -17.26
C CYS A 68 1.99 -7.21 -16.60
N ALA A 69 2.71 -6.34 -17.31
CA ALA A 69 3.88 -5.67 -16.79
C ALA A 69 3.55 -4.81 -15.55
N SER A 70 2.46 -4.04 -15.60
CA SER A 70 2.03 -3.22 -14.45
C SER A 70 1.66 -4.07 -13.23
N GLY A 71 1.04 -5.23 -13.44
CA GLY A 71 0.68 -6.15 -12.36
C GLY A 71 1.89 -6.78 -11.67
N THR A 72 2.99 -7.04 -12.40
CA THR A 72 4.21 -7.60 -11.80
C THR A 72 4.91 -6.65 -10.84
N LEU A 73 4.67 -5.34 -10.95
CA LEU A 73 5.21 -4.33 -10.05
C LEU A 73 4.81 -4.57 -8.58
N GLY A 74 3.71 -5.28 -8.32
CA GLY A 74 3.24 -5.60 -6.97
C GLY A 74 4.18 -6.47 -6.14
N GLN A 75 5.08 -7.19 -6.77
CA GLN A 75 6.10 -7.96 -6.05
C GLN A 75 7.42 -7.19 -5.88
N ILE A 76 7.57 -6.06 -6.57
CA ILE A 76 8.80 -5.28 -6.62
C ILE A 76 8.67 -4.02 -5.79
N ILE A 77 7.52 -3.32 -5.92
CA ILE A 77 7.26 -2.08 -5.19
C ILE A 77 6.79 -2.41 -3.77
N PRO A 78 7.46 -1.89 -2.73
CA PRO A 78 7.02 -2.09 -1.35
C PRO A 78 5.63 -1.44 -1.07
N PRO A 79 4.83 -2.03 -0.15
CA PRO A 79 5.05 -3.27 0.59
C PRO A 79 4.76 -4.53 -0.24
N SER A 80 5.70 -5.45 -0.28
CA SER A 80 5.65 -6.67 -1.07
C SER A 80 5.74 -7.91 -0.19
N ILE A 81 4.87 -8.90 -0.42
CA ILE A 81 4.88 -10.18 0.31
C ILE A 81 6.20 -10.93 0.08
N VAL A 82 6.71 -10.91 -1.15
CA VAL A 82 7.98 -11.59 -1.49
C VAL A 82 9.14 -10.99 -0.71
N LEU A 83 9.21 -9.66 -0.60
CA LEU A 83 10.27 -8.99 0.16
C LEU A 83 10.19 -9.29 1.66
N ILE A 84 8.98 -9.43 2.22
CA ILE A 84 8.79 -9.82 3.63
C ILE A 84 9.31 -11.26 3.86
N ILE A 85 8.88 -12.20 3.02
CA ILE A 85 9.31 -13.60 3.12
C ILE A 85 10.83 -13.71 2.94
N LEU A 86 11.38 -13.00 1.97
CA LEU A 86 12.82 -12.98 1.72
C LEU A 86 13.59 -12.40 2.92
N ALA A 87 13.10 -11.33 3.53
CA ALA A 87 13.69 -10.76 4.74
C ALA A 87 13.70 -11.77 5.90
N ASP A 88 12.59 -12.48 6.12
CA ASP A 88 12.47 -13.52 7.15
C ASP A 88 13.45 -14.66 6.91
N GLN A 89 13.58 -15.14 5.67
CA GLN A 89 14.53 -16.21 5.32
C GLN A 89 15.98 -15.76 5.49
N LEU A 90 16.31 -14.54 5.06
CA LEU A 90 17.65 -13.96 5.23
C LEU A 90 17.98 -13.73 6.71
N ALA A 91 17.03 -13.24 7.51
CA ALA A 91 17.20 -13.08 8.95
C ALA A 91 17.46 -14.43 9.64
N SER A 92 16.67 -15.47 9.31
CA SER A 92 16.86 -16.82 9.83
C SER A 92 18.23 -17.40 9.45
N ALA A 93 18.65 -17.22 8.20
CA ALA A 93 19.97 -17.66 7.74
C ALA A 93 21.11 -16.91 8.46
N ALA A 94 20.96 -15.60 8.66
CA ALA A 94 21.92 -14.79 9.40
C ALA A 94 22.06 -15.23 10.87
N ASP A 95 20.94 -15.55 11.53
CA ASP A 95 20.93 -16.04 12.92
C ASP A 95 21.58 -17.43 13.05
N GLN A 96 21.33 -18.34 12.10
CA GLN A 96 21.98 -19.64 12.04
C GLN A 96 23.51 -19.48 11.82
N ALA A 97 23.92 -18.63 10.89
CA ALA A 97 25.31 -18.33 10.63
C ALA A 97 26.00 -17.69 11.84
N ALA A 98 25.33 -16.75 12.53
CA ALA A 98 25.83 -16.13 13.76
C ALA A 98 26.03 -17.18 14.89
N THR A 99 25.08 -18.09 15.04
CA THR A 99 25.16 -19.19 16.04
C THR A 99 26.31 -20.14 15.73
N ALA A 100 26.45 -20.56 14.48
CA ALA A 100 27.55 -21.42 14.04
C ALA A 100 28.91 -20.70 14.25
N ARG A 101 29.01 -19.44 13.93
CA ARG A 101 30.25 -18.66 14.11
C ARG A 101 30.62 -18.50 15.58
N LYS A 102 29.65 -18.26 16.47
CA LYS A 102 29.88 -18.20 17.93
C LYS A 102 30.37 -19.55 18.46
N ALA A 103 29.80 -20.67 17.98
CA ALA A 103 30.25 -22.01 18.36
C ALA A 103 31.69 -22.26 17.93
N LEU A 104 32.05 -21.95 16.69
CA LEU A 104 33.44 -22.08 16.18
C LEU A 104 34.42 -21.19 16.94
N TYR A 105 34.04 -19.95 17.25
CA TYR A 105 34.89 -19.02 18.02
C TYR A 105 35.14 -19.58 19.43
N LYS A 106 34.08 -20.08 20.09
CA LYS A 106 34.21 -20.73 21.39
C LYS A 106 35.13 -21.95 21.37
N GLN A 107 35.03 -22.80 20.34
CA GLN A 107 35.93 -23.95 20.17
C GLN A 107 37.39 -23.54 19.95
N ALA A 108 37.61 -22.45 19.19
CA ALA A 108 38.97 -22.01 18.87
C ALA A 108 39.65 -21.23 19.99
N THR A 109 38.89 -20.43 20.78
CA THR A 109 39.45 -19.50 21.77
C THR A 109 39.13 -19.84 23.22
N GLY A 110 38.16 -20.74 23.46
CA GLY A 110 37.63 -21.05 24.79
C GLY A 110 36.74 -19.93 25.37
N GLN A 111 36.57 -18.79 24.68
CA GLN A 111 35.79 -17.68 25.17
C GLN A 111 34.30 -17.78 24.77
N PHE A 112 33.41 -17.38 25.69
CA PHE A 112 31.97 -17.45 25.48
C PHE A 112 31.44 -16.21 24.72
N SER A 113 32.17 -15.08 24.75
CA SER A 113 31.80 -13.83 24.10
C SER A 113 32.69 -13.58 22.89
N MET A 114 32.04 -13.47 21.72
CA MET A 114 32.72 -13.11 20.45
C MET A 114 32.72 -11.58 20.32
N PRO A 115 33.83 -10.95 19.88
CA PRO A 115 33.87 -9.51 19.63
C PRO A 115 32.80 -9.07 18.61
N SER A 116 32.23 -7.88 18.80
CA SER A 116 31.12 -7.34 17.97
C SER A 116 31.50 -7.15 16.49
N GLU A 117 32.80 -6.99 16.21
CA GLU A 117 33.31 -6.87 14.83
C GLU A 117 33.04 -8.10 13.96
N PHE A 118 32.82 -9.26 14.58
CA PHE A 118 32.48 -10.51 13.90
C PHE A 118 30.99 -10.81 13.86
N ASN A 119 30.14 -9.92 14.33
CA ASN A 119 28.70 -10.12 14.29
C ASN A 119 28.18 -10.09 12.85
N ILE A 120 27.26 -11.00 12.54
CA ILE A 120 26.54 -11.01 11.27
C ILE A 120 25.39 -10.05 11.40
N ILE A 121 25.28 -9.09 10.46
CA ILE A 121 24.16 -8.14 10.41
C ILE A 121 22.97 -8.88 9.80
N SER A 122 21.86 -8.90 10.54
CA SER A 122 20.58 -9.42 10.05
C SER A 122 19.87 -8.38 9.20
N THR A 123 19.26 -8.78 8.09
CA THR A 123 18.50 -7.93 7.21
C THR A 123 17.05 -7.87 7.68
N SER A 124 16.53 -6.66 7.87
CA SER A 124 15.12 -6.44 8.23
C SER A 124 14.22 -6.29 7.00
N ALA A 125 12.92 -6.48 7.17
CA ALA A 125 11.94 -6.19 6.12
C ALA A 125 11.96 -4.70 5.71
N GLY A 126 12.27 -3.79 6.65
CA GLY A 126 12.44 -2.36 6.39
C GLY A 126 13.61 -2.08 5.45
N ASP A 127 14.76 -2.76 5.66
CA ASP A 127 15.93 -2.63 4.79
C ASP A 127 15.62 -3.14 3.39
N MET A 128 14.92 -4.28 3.28
CA MET A 128 14.48 -4.82 1.99
C MET A 128 13.54 -3.88 1.25
N PHE A 129 12.61 -3.26 1.96
CA PHE A 129 11.69 -2.28 1.37
C PHE A 129 12.42 -1.03 0.89
N LEU A 130 13.33 -0.51 1.71
CA LEU A 130 14.13 0.66 1.33
C LEU A 130 14.99 0.36 0.10
N GLY A 131 15.63 -0.82 0.06
CA GLY A 131 16.45 -1.25 -1.07
C GLY A 131 15.65 -1.48 -2.36
N ALA A 132 14.41 -1.95 -2.27
CA ALA A 132 13.55 -2.22 -3.43
C ALA A 132 12.80 -0.98 -3.94
N PHE A 133 12.67 0.07 -3.13
CA PHE A 133 11.88 1.26 -3.46
C PHE A 133 12.38 1.98 -4.72
N LEU A 134 13.66 2.29 -4.77
CA LEU A 134 14.27 3.00 -5.90
C LEU A 134 14.26 2.18 -7.20
N PRO A 135 14.67 0.89 -7.21
CA PRO A 135 14.55 0.03 -8.37
C PRO A 135 13.09 -0.13 -8.85
N GLY A 136 12.14 -0.21 -7.92
CA GLY A 136 10.71 -0.29 -8.25
C GLY A 136 10.21 0.93 -9.01
N ILE A 137 10.50 2.14 -8.52
CA ILE A 137 10.13 3.40 -9.21
C ILE A 137 10.83 3.51 -10.56
N LEU A 138 12.10 3.15 -10.64
CA LEU A 138 12.86 3.15 -11.90
C LEU A 138 12.17 2.25 -12.93
N LEU A 139 11.73 1.06 -12.52
CA LEU A 139 11.06 0.10 -13.41
C LEU A 139 9.71 0.64 -13.92
N VAL A 140 8.92 1.30 -13.07
CA VAL A 140 7.70 2.02 -13.49
C VAL A 140 8.06 3.04 -14.57
N GLY A 141 9.09 3.85 -14.34
CA GLY A 141 9.57 4.85 -15.30
C GLY A 141 10.00 4.22 -16.63
N ILE A 142 10.70 3.10 -16.61
CA ILE A 142 11.11 2.36 -17.82
C ILE A 142 9.89 1.84 -18.58
N TYR A 143 8.89 1.27 -17.92
CA TYR A 143 7.67 0.80 -18.57
C TYR A 143 6.88 1.95 -19.20
N MET A 144 6.74 3.07 -18.48
CA MET A 144 6.09 4.28 -19.01
C MET A 144 6.85 4.84 -20.22
N ALA A 145 8.18 4.90 -20.12
CA ALA A 145 9.05 5.36 -21.21
C ALA A 145 8.95 4.42 -22.45
N TYR A 146 8.93 3.12 -22.24
CA TYR A 146 8.76 2.15 -23.32
C TYR A 146 7.44 2.38 -24.07
N ILE A 147 6.32 2.56 -23.37
CA ILE A 147 5.02 2.82 -23.98
C ILE A 147 5.05 4.14 -24.75
N LEU A 148 5.63 5.18 -24.18
CA LEU A 148 5.76 6.49 -24.83
C LEU A 148 6.58 6.40 -26.10
N ILE A 149 7.75 5.77 -26.05
CA ILE A 149 8.63 5.60 -27.21
C ILE A 149 7.96 4.77 -28.29
N ALA A 150 7.31 3.65 -27.92
CA ALA A 150 6.56 2.80 -28.86
C ALA A 150 5.42 3.58 -29.54
N ALA A 151 4.70 4.42 -28.79
CA ALA A 151 3.62 5.27 -29.30
C ALA A 151 4.14 6.40 -30.22
N LEU A 152 5.31 6.97 -29.93
CA LEU A 152 5.94 8.00 -30.76
C LEU A 152 6.46 7.41 -32.09
N ILE A 153 7.08 6.23 -32.05
CA ILE A 153 7.60 5.55 -33.25
C ILE A 153 6.44 5.02 -34.12
N ARG A 154 5.41 4.48 -33.49
CA ARG A 154 4.24 3.91 -34.19
C ARG A 154 2.94 4.34 -33.51
N PRO A 155 2.40 5.52 -33.86
CA PRO A 155 1.18 6.06 -33.24
C PRO A 155 -0.04 5.16 -33.36
N SER A 156 -0.06 4.26 -34.34
CA SER A 156 -1.13 3.27 -34.53
C SER A 156 -1.18 2.20 -33.41
N LEU A 157 -0.09 1.99 -32.66
CA LEU A 157 -0.04 1.00 -31.58
C LEU A 157 -0.75 1.52 -30.31
N ALA A 158 -0.65 2.83 -30.07
CA ALA A 158 -1.20 3.47 -28.87
C ALA A 158 -1.62 4.91 -29.20
N PRO A 159 -2.76 5.11 -29.87
CA PRO A 159 -3.22 6.43 -30.26
C PRO A 159 -3.55 7.29 -29.03
N ALA A 160 -3.34 8.61 -29.17
CA ALA A 160 -3.74 9.57 -28.17
C ALA A 160 -5.27 9.60 -28.03
N VAL A 161 -5.76 9.66 -26.81
CA VAL A 161 -7.18 9.76 -26.50
C VAL A 161 -7.52 11.23 -26.34
N LYS A 162 -8.39 11.76 -27.23
CA LYS A 162 -8.85 13.16 -27.12
C LYS A 162 -9.72 13.31 -25.88
N TYR A 163 -9.34 14.24 -25.05
CA TYR A 163 -10.16 14.69 -23.92
C TYR A 163 -10.62 16.14 -24.17
N ASP A 164 -11.94 16.34 -24.25
CA ASP A 164 -12.53 17.64 -24.58
C ASP A 164 -12.64 18.59 -23.36
N GLY A 165 -12.22 18.14 -22.17
CA GLY A 165 -12.25 18.92 -20.93
C GLY A 165 -11.01 19.80 -20.73
N LYS A 166 -11.16 20.85 -19.93
CA LYS A 166 -10.03 21.71 -19.52
C LYS A 166 -9.25 21.03 -18.39
N LEU A 167 -8.06 20.50 -18.68
CA LEU A 167 -7.19 19.80 -17.72
C LEU A 167 -6.76 20.66 -16.52
N LEU A 168 -6.73 21.98 -16.68
CA LEU A 168 -6.37 22.96 -15.63
C LEU A 168 -7.57 23.52 -14.87
N GLU A 169 -8.78 22.98 -15.07
CA GLU A 169 -9.93 23.42 -14.30
C GLU A 169 -9.83 22.90 -12.85
N ARG A 170 -10.12 23.79 -11.90
CA ARG A 170 -10.05 23.48 -10.45
C ARG A 170 -10.88 22.24 -10.09
N SER A 171 -12.00 22.03 -10.75
CA SER A 171 -12.87 20.87 -10.57
C SER A 171 -12.17 19.55 -10.96
N PHE A 172 -11.39 19.57 -12.05
CA PHE A 172 -10.63 18.42 -12.51
C PHE A 172 -9.44 18.13 -11.60
N LEU A 173 -8.66 19.16 -11.22
CA LEU A 173 -7.54 19.01 -10.29
C LEU A 173 -7.99 18.46 -8.93
N LEU A 174 -9.16 18.87 -8.45
CA LEU A 174 -9.75 18.34 -7.22
C LEU A 174 -10.12 16.84 -7.37
N LYS A 175 -10.67 16.43 -8.52
CA LYS A 175 -10.94 15.01 -8.81
C LYS A 175 -9.65 14.19 -8.84
N VAL A 176 -8.60 14.69 -9.50
CA VAL A 176 -7.26 14.05 -9.51
C VAL A 176 -6.73 13.89 -8.09
N ALA A 177 -6.78 14.95 -7.30
CA ALA A 177 -6.30 14.92 -5.91
C ALA A 177 -7.09 13.93 -5.05
N LEU A 178 -8.42 13.94 -5.13
CA LEU A 178 -9.28 13.03 -4.36
C LEU A 178 -9.12 11.57 -4.77
N ALA A 179 -8.79 11.30 -6.03
CA ALA A 179 -8.53 9.95 -6.50
C ALA A 179 -7.14 9.44 -6.08
N LEU A 180 -6.12 10.32 -6.10
CA LEU A 180 -4.71 9.96 -5.94
C LEU A 180 -4.23 10.06 -4.49
N VAL A 181 -4.61 11.12 -3.77
CA VAL A 181 -4.07 11.41 -2.43
C VAL A 181 -4.40 10.31 -1.41
N PRO A 182 -5.64 9.80 -1.29
CA PRO A 182 -5.95 8.80 -0.28
C PRO A 182 -5.14 7.50 -0.42
N PRO A 183 -5.04 6.86 -1.61
CA PRO A 183 -4.20 5.68 -1.79
C PRO A 183 -2.72 5.95 -1.52
N LEU A 184 -2.18 7.07 -2.03
CA LEU A 184 -0.79 7.44 -1.79
C LEU A 184 -0.51 7.67 -0.31
N LEU A 185 -1.40 8.41 0.38
CA LEU A 185 -1.26 8.67 1.81
C LEU A 185 -1.23 7.36 2.60
N LEU A 186 -2.09 6.39 2.24
CA LEU A 186 -2.10 5.09 2.89
C LEU A 186 -0.79 4.33 2.66
N ILE A 187 -0.27 4.31 1.42
CA ILE A 187 1.00 3.69 1.08
C ILE A 187 2.15 4.35 1.87
N PHE A 188 2.24 5.68 1.87
CA PHE A 188 3.27 6.40 2.61
C PHE A 188 3.17 6.21 4.11
N LEU A 189 1.96 6.09 4.66
CA LEU A 189 1.75 5.86 6.09
C LEU A 189 2.22 4.45 6.48
N VAL A 190 1.86 3.43 5.71
CA VAL A 190 2.26 2.04 5.95
C VAL A 190 3.77 1.89 5.76
N LEU A 191 4.29 2.25 4.58
CA LEU A 191 5.70 2.09 4.25
C LEU A 191 6.59 2.98 5.11
N GLY A 192 6.20 4.24 5.30
CA GLY A 192 6.93 5.20 6.11
C GLY A 192 7.03 4.78 7.57
N SER A 193 5.98 4.18 8.14
CA SER A 193 6.01 3.67 9.52
C SER A 193 7.01 2.51 9.71
N ILE A 194 7.15 1.65 8.69
CA ILE A 194 8.12 0.55 8.69
C ILE A 194 9.55 1.09 8.55
N ILE A 195 9.79 1.95 7.55
CA ILE A 195 11.12 2.51 7.28
C ILE A 195 11.62 3.37 8.45
N ALA A 196 10.73 4.14 9.07
CA ALA A 196 11.06 4.93 10.26
C ALA A 196 11.25 4.08 11.53
N GLY A 197 11.03 2.75 11.48
CA GLY A 197 11.15 1.87 12.63
C GLY A 197 10.07 2.08 13.71
N ILE A 198 8.98 2.83 13.38
CA ILE A 198 7.87 3.12 14.30
C ILE A 198 6.96 1.92 14.46
N ALA A 199 6.74 1.18 13.37
CA ALA A 199 5.86 0.02 13.33
C ALA A 199 6.58 -1.20 12.74
N THR A 200 6.31 -2.37 13.30
CA THR A 200 6.67 -3.65 12.67
C THR A 200 5.81 -3.87 11.43
N VAL A 201 6.22 -4.80 10.56
CA VAL A 201 5.45 -5.16 9.34
C VAL A 201 4.00 -5.54 9.67
N ASN A 202 3.80 -6.32 10.75
CA ASN A 202 2.46 -6.73 11.19
C ASN A 202 1.61 -5.55 11.68
N GLN A 203 2.21 -4.63 12.44
CA GLN A 203 1.52 -3.42 12.89
C GLN A 203 1.18 -2.49 11.72
N ALA A 204 2.10 -2.31 10.79
CA ALA A 204 1.88 -1.51 9.59
C ALA A 204 0.80 -2.13 8.69
N GLY A 205 0.76 -3.47 8.57
CA GLY A 205 -0.32 -4.19 7.90
C GLY A 205 -1.69 -3.92 8.53
N ALA A 206 -1.78 -3.93 9.87
CA ALA A 206 -3.00 -3.58 10.59
C ALA A 206 -3.43 -2.12 10.35
N ILE A 207 -2.48 -1.17 10.35
CA ILE A 207 -2.74 0.24 10.00
C ILE A 207 -3.28 0.34 8.56
N GLY A 208 -2.67 -0.39 7.62
CA GLY A 208 -3.11 -0.44 6.23
C GLY A 208 -4.54 -0.99 6.08
N ALA A 209 -4.85 -2.08 6.77
CA ALA A 209 -6.19 -2.69 6.75
C ALA A 209 -7.26 -1.74 7.30
N VAL A 210 -7.00 -1.09 8.44
CA VAL A 210 -7.90 -0.09 9.02
C VAL A 210 -8.06 1.11 8.10
N GLY A 211 -6.97 1.63 7.53
CA GLY A 211 -7.02 2.73 6.58
C GLY A 211 -7.83 2.39 5.32
N ALA A 212 -7.63 1.20 4.76
CA ALA A 212 -8.39 0.72 3.61
C ALA A 212 -9.89 0.57 3.93
N LEU A 213 -10.22 0.06 5.14
CA LEU A 213 -11.60 -0.06 5.60
C LEU A 213 -12.29 1.30 5.73
N ILE A 214 -11.59 2.30 6.25
CA ILE A 214 -12.08 3.68 6.35
C ILE A 214 -12.30 4.27 4.95
N MET A 215 -11.35 4.05 4.03
CA MET A 215 -11.47 4.47 2.63
C MET A 215 -12.67 3.83 1.93
N ALA A 216 -12.86 2.52 2.10
CA ALA A 216 -14.02 1.81 1.59
C ALA A 216 -15.32 2.39 2.14
N GLY A 217 -15.38 2.64 3.44
CA GLY A 217 -16.56 3.16 4.13
C GLY A 217 -17.05 4.51 3.60
N TYR A 218 -16.15 5.47 3.27
CA TYR A 218 -16.58 6.72 2.67
C TYR A 218 -16.87 6.59 1.17
N LYS A 219 -16.10 5.78 0.44
CA LYS A 219 -16.29 5.62 -1.00
C LYS A 219 -17.60 4.92 -1.35
N LEU A 220 -17.96 3.87 -0.61
CA LEU A 220 -19.23 3.16 -0.77
C LEU A 220 -20.47 4.03 -0.46
N HIS A 221 -20.28 5.17 0.22
CA HIS A 221 -21.33 6.11 0.59
C HIS A 221 -21.18 7.47 -0.11
N GLU A 222 -20.41 7.52 -1.19
CA GLU A 222 -20.18 8.74 -1.96
C GLU A 222 -21.51 9.33 -2.47
N GLY A 223 -21.64 10.67 -2.36
CA GLY A 223 -22.89 11.37 -2.67
C GLY A 223 -23.80 11.64 -1.46
N SER A 224 -23.57 10.99 -0.32
CA SER A 224 -24.28 11.32 0.94
C SER A 224 -23.48 12.33 1.77
N LYS A 225 -24.19 13.30 2.41
CA LYS A 225 -23.57 14.25 3.35
C LYS A 225 -22.87 13.56 4.53
N SER A 226 -23.26 12.34 4.85
CA SER A 226 -22.69 11.56 5.95
C SER A 226 -21.49 10.69 5.54
N ALA A 227 -21.08 10.72 4.26
CA ALA A 227 -20.02 9.84 3.75
C ALA A 227 -18.73 9.92 4.59
N PHE A 228 -18.29 11.13 4.92
CA PHE A 228 -17.03 11.38 5.61
C PHE A 228 -17.11 11.29 7.16
N TYR A 229 -18.28 11.15 7.77
CA TYR A 229 -18.41 11.16 9.24
C TYR A 229 -17.57 10.09 9.94
N PRO A 230 -17.54 8.81 9.51
CA PRO A 230 -16.67 7.81 10.15
C PRO A 230 -15.19 8.14 10.03
N SER A 231 -14.76 8.65 8.87
CA SER A 231 -13.37 9.05 8.62
C SER A 231 -12.97 10.25 9.49
N ILE A 232 -13.83 11.26 9.58
CA ILE A 232 -13.60 12.44 10.43
C ILE A 232 -13.53 12.03 11.91
N LEU A 233 -14.45 11.18 12.37
CA LEU A 233 -14.43 10.66 13.75
C LEU A 233 -13.12 9.93 14.05
N THR A 234 -12.66 9.08 13.14
CA THR A 234 -11.40 8.34 13.29
C THR A 234 -10.19 9.27 13.35
N ILE A 235 -10.12 10.27 12.45
CA ILE A 235 -9.02 11.24 12.40
C ILE A 235 -9.00 12.09 13.68
N ILE A 236 -10.16 12.61 14.11
CA ILE A 236 -10.26 13.39 15.36
C ILE A 236 -9.83 12.55 16.55
N SER A 237 -10.27 11.28 16.63
CA SER A 237 -9.87 10.37 17.71
C SER A 237 -8.37 10.13 17.73
N LEU A 238 -7.73 9.92 16.58
CA LEU A 238 -6.28 9.76 16.46
C LEU A 238 -5.52 11.01 16.88
N LEU A 239 -5.97 12.20 16.46
CA LEU A 239 -5.37 13.47 16.84
C LEU A 239 -5.50 13.73 18.34
N LEU A 240 -6.64 13.39 18.95
CA LEU A 240 -6.86 13.49 20.39
C LEU A 240 -5.93 12.53 21.16
N ILE A 241 -5.81 11.27 20.72
CA ILE A 241 -4.89 10.30 21.33
C ILE A 241 -3.45 10.82 21.27
N TRP A 242 -3.02 11.32 20.11
CA TRP A 242 -1.69 11.87 19.94
C TRP A 242 -1.45 13.09 20.86
N PHE A 243 -2.39 14.03 20.89
CA PHE A 243 -2.30 15.23 21.74
C PHE A 243 -2.25 14.89 23.23
N ILE A 244 -3.11 13.97 23.69
CA ILE A 244 -3.14 13.56 25.09
C ILE A 244 -1.85 12.82 25.47
N LYS A 245 -1.36 11.92 24.60
CA LYS A 245 -0.11 11.20 24.83
C LYS A 245 1.11 12.13 25.00
N THR A 246 1.12 13.28 24.32
CA THR A 246 2.23 14.23 24.38
C THR A 246 2.17 15.13 25.64
N ASN A 247 0.98 15.31 26.24
CA ASN A 247 0.78 16.25 27.36
C ASN A 247 0.52 15.58 28.71
N PHE A 248 0.15 14.29 28.74
CA PHE A 248 -0.22 13.57 29.96
C PHE A 248 0.55 12.27 30.10
N ASN A 249 0.86 11.89 31.33
CA ASN A 249 1.44 10.56 31.60
C ASN A 249 0.33 9.52 31.68
N LEU A 250 0.25 8.68 30.62
CA LEU A 250 -0.79 7.65 30.46
C LEU A 250 -0.42 6.30 31.09
N SER A 251 0.72 6.21 31.80
CA SER A 251 1.13 4.98 32.44
C SER A 251 0.35 4.76 33.76
N ILE A 252 -0.67 3.92 33.71
CA ILE A 252 -1.54 3.60 34.85
C ILE A 252 -0.76 3.19 36.10
N LYS A 253 0.45 2.62 35.95
CA LYS A 253 1.32 2.21 37.06
C LYS A 253 2.03 3.39 37.75
N THR A 254 2.17 4.54 37.11
CA THR A 254 2.93 5.69 37.55
C THR A 254 2.10 6.97 37.62
N VAL A 255 0.78 6.88 37.47
CA VAL A 255 -0.16 8.00 37.64
C VAL A 255 -0.25 8.35 39.10
N THR A 256 0.38 9.47 39.48
CA THR A 256 0.35 10.02 40.84
C THR A 256 -0.48 11.29 40.92
N ASP A 257 -0.57 12.06 39.84
CA ASP A 257 -1.27 13.32 39.80
C ASP A 257 -2.73 13.21 39.37
N PRO A 258 -3.66 13.94 40.02
CA PRO A 258 -5.07 13.96 39.62
C PRO A 258 -5.28 14.44 38.19
N SER A 259 -4.39 15.29 37.64
CA SER A 259 -4.42 15.77 36.24
C SER A 259 -4.23 14.66 35.23
N ASP A 260 -3.41 13.64 35.51
CA ASP A 260 -3.14 12.51 34.62
C ASP A 260 -4.36 11.59 34.51
N TRP A 261 -5.21 11.51 35.53
CA TRP A 261 -6.47 10.76 35.46
C TRP A 261 -7.45 11.36 34.45
N PHE A 262 -7.47 12.71 34.30
CA PHE A 262 -8.22 13.33 33.21
C PHE A 262 -7.66 12.91 31.82
N GLY A 263 -6.34 12.83 31.70
CA GLY A 263 -5.69 12.33 30.49
C GLY A 263 -6.10 10.90 30.15
N VAL A 264 -6.11 9.99 31.14
CA VAL A 264 -6.55 8.60 30.99
C VAL A 264 -8.02 8.52 30.60
N PHE A 265 -8.89 9.33 31.22
CA PHE A 265 -10.32 9.37 30.87
C PHE A 265 -10.54 9.82 29.41
N PHE A 266 -9.92 10.92 28.99
CA PHE A 266 -10.08 11.45 27.65
C PHE A 266 -9.44 10.54 26.59
N VAL A 267 -8.32 9.90 26.87
CA VAL A 267 -7.74 8.92 25.93
C VAL A 267 -8.65 7.70 25.77
N THR A 268 -9.27 7.25 26.87
CA THR A 268 -10.22 6.13 26.81
C THR A 268 -11.43 6.50 25.94
N LEU A 269 -11.97 7.69 26.10
CA LEU A 269 -13.06 8.20 25.25
C LEU A 269 -12.65 8.30 23.79
N ALA A 270 -11.43 8.78 23.52
CA ALA A 270 -10.89 8.87 22.16
C ALA A 270 -10.69 7.48 21.54
N VAL A 271 -10.24 6.47 22.30
CA VAL A 271 -10.14 5.08 21.84
C VAL A 271 -11.52 4.50 21.52
N ILE A 272 -12.53 4.76 22.37
CA ILE A 272 -13.92 4.35 22.09
C ILE A 272 -14.40 5.02 20.79
N GLY A 273 -14.14 6.30 20.59
CA GLY A 273 -14.45 7.03 19.36
C GLY A 273 -13.76 6.43 18.12
N LEU A 274 -12.49 6.04 18.26
CA LEU A 274 -11.73 5.35 17.21
C LEU A 274 -12.38 4.02 16.85
N CYS A 275 -12.68 3.18 17.84
CA CYS A 275 -13.35 1.90 17.64
C CYS A 275 -14.74 2.07 17.00
N ALA A 276 -15.50 3.08 17.42
CA ALA A 276 -16.80 3.39 16.85
C ALA A 276 -16.70 3.84 15.38
N GLY A 277 -15.71 4.67 15.03
CA GLY A 277 -15.45 5.10 13.65
C GLY A 277 -15.08 3.94 12.73
N ILE A 278 -14.19 3.05 13.20
CA ILE A 278 -13.79 1.83 12.46
C ILE A 278 -14.98 0.88 12.31
N ALA A 279 -15.73 0.62 13.40
CA ALA A 279 -16.91 -0.24 13.37
C ALA A 279 -17.99 0.30 12.43
N TRP A 280 -18.21 1.62 12.41
CA TRP A 280 -19.17 2.26 11.50
C TRP A 280 -18.75 2.11 10.04
N SER A 281 -17.46 2.32 9.73
CA SER A 281 -16.91 2.08 8.39
C SER A 281 -17.03 0.62 7.97
N GLY A 282 -16.71 -0.32 8.87
CA GLY A 282 -16.86 -1.76 8.67
C GLY A 282 -18.30 -2.18 8.45
N TRP A 283 -19.23 -1.62 9.20
CA TRP A 283 -20.68 -1.87 9.03
C TRP A 283 -21.18 -1.44 7.65
N ARG A 284 -20.69 -0.28 7.14
CA ARG A 284 -20.98 0.16 5.78
C ARG A 284 -20.42 -0.81 4.74
N ALA A 285 -19.17 -1.22 4.90
CA ALA A 285 -18.53 -2.18 4.00
C ALA A 285 -19.20 -3.56 4.02
N PHE A 286 -19.80 -3.95 5.17
CA PHE A 286 -20.55 -5.20 5.30
C PHE A 286 -21.92 -5.15 4.61
N ARG A 287 -22.61 -3.99 4.67
CA ARG A 287 -23.97 -3.84 4.12
C ARG A 287 -24.03 -3.51 2.63
N ILE A 288 -22.95 -2.97 2.07
CA ILE A 288 -22.94 -2.49 0.70
C ILE A 288 -22.12 -3.45 -0.17
N GLU A 289 -22.76 -4.02 -1.19
CA GLU A 289 -22.14 -4.85 -2.25
C GLU A 289 -21.38 -6.09 -1.77
N ASP A 290 -21.68 -6.63 -0.60
CA ASP A 290 -20.96 -7.78 -0.01
C ASP A 290 -19.42 -7.59 0.03
N THR A 291 -18.95 -6.35 0.00
CA THR A 291 -17.53 -5.99 -0.13
C THR A 291 -16.66 -6.70 0.91
N LEU A 292 -17.09 -6.72 2.18
CA LEU A 292 -16.32 -7.36 3.24
C LEU A 292 -16.19 -8.88 3.04
N ARG A 293 -17.25 -9.55 2.57
CA ARG A 293 -17.25 -10.97 2.27
C ARG A 293 -16.27 -11.31 1.15
N VAL A 294 -16.27 -10.52 0.09
CA VAL A 294 -15.34 -10.66 -1.04
C VAL A 294 -13.90 -10.48 -0.55
N VAL A 295 -13.62 -9.42 0.21
CA VAL A 295 -12.28 -9.15 0.77
C VAL A 295 -11.81 -10.30 1.65
N MET A 296 -12.65 -10.82 2.55
CA MET A 296 -12.30 -11.95 3.41
C MET A 296 -12.00 -13.22 2.60
N SER A 297 -12.81 -13.51 1.58
CA SER A 297 -12.60 -14.67 0.69
C SER A 297 -11.28 -14.55 -0.08
N GLU A 298 -11.00 -13.38 -0.67
CA GLU A 298 -9.76 -13.15 -1.41
C GLU A 298 -8.53 -13.16 -0.50
N THR A 299 -8.64 -12.63 0.72
CA THR A 299 -7.58 -12.71 1.74
C THR A 299 -7.29 -14.16 2.11
N ALA A 300 -8.32 -14.98 2.34
CA ALA A 300 -8.15 -16.39 2.66
C ALA A 300 -7.45 -17.16 1.53
N LYS A 301 -7.88 -16.95 0.27
CA LYS A 301 -7.24 -17.54 -0.92
C LYS A 301 -5.77 -17.16 -1.03
N THR A 302 -5.48 -15.88 -0.86
CA THR A 302 -4.11 -15.34 -0.94
C THR A 302 -3.22 -15.92 0.15
N THR A 303 -3.70 -15.92 1.39
CA THR A 303 -2.97 -16.48 2.52
C THR A 303 -2.69 -17.97 2.31
N SER A 304 -3.69 -18.72 1.84
CA SER A 304 -3.53 -20.15 1.50
C SER A 304 -2.49 -20.36 0.41
N LEU A 305 -2.49 -19.52 -0.64
CA LEU A 305 -1.51 -19.57 -1.72
C LEU A 305 -0.08 -19.37 -1.19
N VAL A 306 0.11 -18.35 -0.35
CA VAL A 306 1.43 -18.08 0.26
C VAL A 306 1.91 -19.26 1.10
N PHE A 307 1.03 -19.83 1.93
CA PHE A 307 1.39 -21.01 2.73
C PHE A 307 1.73 -22.24 1.88
N ILE A 308 0.99 -22.48 0.80
CA ILE A 308 1.29 -23.59 -0.13
C ILE A 308 2.67 -23.40 -0.76
N ILE A 309 3.03 -22.19 -1.18
CA ILE A 309 4.35 -21.90 -1.76
C ILE A 309 5.47 -22.04 -0.73
N LEU A 310 5.22 -21.72 0.54
CA LEU A 310 6.23 -21.86 1.61
C LEU A 310 6.43 -23.30 2.05
N LEU A 311 5.43 -24.17 1.91
CA LEU A 311 5.47 -25.57 2.33
C LEU A 311 5.89 -26.53 1.19
N GLY A 312 5.73 -26.14 -0.06
CA GLY A 312 6.07 -26.93 -1.26
C GLY A 312 7.39 -26.60 -1.84
#